data_f8046ed10865f12266b402344dd023ad
#
_entry.id   f8046ed10865f12266b402344dd023ad
#
_cell.length_a   1.000
_cell.length_b   1.000
_cell.length_c   1.000
_cell.angle_alpha   90.00
_cell.angle_beta   90.00
_cell.angle_gamma   90.00
#
_symmetry.space_group_name_H-M   'P 1'
#
loop_
_entity.id
_entity.type
_entity.pdbx_description
1 polymer ?
#
loop_
_entity_poly.entity_id
_entity_poly.type
_entity_poly.pdbx_seq_one_letter_code
_entity_poly.pdbx_strand_id
1 'polypeptide(L)'
;MRKTHARAALIAALLPITGCYHYKAQPLLPPVLEHQYRSRSLIDAGLREFMDAQPVGKPASWPLSELNLETLTNVAFYFHPDLDAARARIATAESAVITASMKPNPTVNGSAGYTDAGPAPFVLRFGLDWPIETAGKRGYRTERANHLTEAARISLGETAWQVRSRVRNALLEHLLALRELALLRREIAIRREAVGIYEKRLAVGEASRPEVDTSRTALTLLQVSMQRAIGAEKEMRAALEASVGLAPGVLEGVGIAWSSLDQPPAEERVPIRNVQRAGLLNRLDIQRLLAEYAASESALQLEAARQYPDIRIAPGYSFGDGNNSYFVGPAFVLPLRDRGKGTIAEAEARRADIAARFLAQQATAIDQMERALIRYRAAWAELRDADSLVKNLLEDREPRMQRQLQAGEADRLALVSVRVDGVVAGRTRLSALRAAQSALGALEDAVQFPLEAGVALPPVPIVSPRDAEKVARK
;
A
#
# COMPACT_ATOMS: atom_id res chain seq x y z
N MET A 1 15.59 11.75 -69.08
CA MET A 1 14.95 10.82 -68.11
C MET A 1 15.87 10.35 -66.96
N ARG A 2 17.19 10.50 -66.94
CA ARG A 2 18.10 10.02 -65.81
C ARG A 2 18.09 10.93 -64.54
N LYS A 3 17.68 12.20 -64.61
CA LYS A 3 17.69 13.13 -63.46
C LYS A 3 16.45 13.04 -62.54
N THR A 4 15.37 12.47 -63.02
CA THR A 4 14.13 12.31 -62.26
C THR A 4 14.15 11.14 -61.27
N HIS A 5 14.87 10.07 -61.57
CA HIS A 5 14.98 8.88 -60.67
C HIS A 5 15.88 9.13 -59.46
N ALA A 6 16.91 9.97 -59.58
CA ALA A 6 17.80 10.30 -58.46
C ALA A 6 17.10 11.18 -57.39
N ARG A 7 16.18 12.07 -57.83
CA ARG A 7 15.37 12.90 -56.91
C ARG A 7 14.28 12.11 -56.21
N ALA A 8 13.68 11.13 -56.87
CA ALA A 8 12.70 10.24 -56.25
C ALA A 8 13.31 9.33 -55.17
N ALA A 9 14.54 8.83 -55.40
CA ALA A 9 15.26 8.01 -54.41
C ALA A 9 15.69 8.81 -53.15
N LEU A 10 16.04 10.11 -53.34
CA LEU A 10 16.41 10.98 -52.21
C LEU A 10 15.18 11.37 -51.36
N ILE A 11 14.01 11.52 -51.94
CA ILE A 11 12.75 11.84 -51.27
C ILE A 11 12.24 10.60 -50.50
N ALA A 12 12.41 9.40 -51.03
CA ALA A 12 12.03 8.15 -50.33
C ALA A 12 12.88 7.85 -49.11
N ALA A 13 14.15 8.30 -49.05
CA ALA A 13 15.05 8.13 -47.91
C ALA A 13 14.74 9.10 -46.75
N LEU A 14 13.98 10.18 -46.99
CA LEU A 14 13.64 11.19 -45.97
C LEU A 14 12.29 10.91 -45.25
N LEU A 15 11.46 9.98 -45.74
CA LEU A 15 10.13 9.67 -45.20
C LEU A 15 10.06 9.02 -43.79
N PRO A 16 11.09 8.32 -43.28
CA PRO A 16 10.98 7.74 -41.93
C PRO A 16 11.29 8.68 -40.76
N ILE A 17 11.64 9.93 -41.00
CA ILE A 17 12.13 10.85 -39.95
C ILE A 17 10.99 11.58 -39.23
N THR A 18 9.75 11.52 -39.72
CA THR A 18 8.61 12.30 -39.19
C THR A 18 7.90 11.68 -37.98
N GLY A 19 8.32 10.50 -37.51
CA GLY A 19 7.73 9.77 -36.38
C GLY A 19 8.55 9.77 -35.10
N CYS A 20 9.59 10.61 -34.97
CA CYS A 20 10.45 10.58 -33.79
C CYS A 20 9.76 11.24 -32.59
N TYR A 21 9.75 10.54 -31.47
CA TYR A 21 9.33 11.10 -30.18
C TYR A 21 10.24 12.28 -29.80
N HIS A 22 9.64 13.42 -29.46
CA HIS A 22 10.39 14.57 -28.96
C HIS A 22 10.35 14.58 -27.43
N TYR A 23 11.51 14.58 -26.82
CA TYR A 23 11.65 14.66 -25.36
C TYR A 23 11.05 15.99 -24.86
N LYS A 24 10.16 15.88 -23.85
CA LYS A 24 9.64 17.01 -23.08
C LYS A 24 10.09 16.86 -21.65
N ALA A 25 10.87 17.84 -21.16
CA ALA A 25 11.29 17.85 -19.77
C ALA A 25 10.07 18.01 -18.83
N GLN A 26 10.02 17.17 -17.80
CA GLN A 26 9.01 17.26 -16.73
C GLN A 26 9.76 17.33 -15.38
N PRO A 27 10.29 18.53 -15.00
CA PRO A 27 11.02 18.66 -13.74
C PRO A 27 10.08 18.53 -12.56
N LEU A 28 10.54 17.83 -11.52
CA LEU A 28 9.87 17.81 -10.22
C LEU A 28 10.22 19.11 -9.50
N LEU A 29 9.22 19.93 -9.19
CA LEU A 29 9.38 21.21 -8.51
C LEU A 29 8.88 21.07 -7.05
N PRO A 30 9.78 20.88 -6.06
CA PRO A 30 9.39 20.61 -4.67
C PRO A 30 8.41 21.62 -4.07
N PRO A 31 8.55 22.95 -4.28
CA PRO A 31 7.59 23.91 -3.74
C PRO A 31 6.17 23.76 -4.31
N VAL A 32 6.06 23.41 -5.60
CA VAL A 32 4.76 23.18 -6.25
C VAL A 32 4.11 21.91 -5.72
N LEU A 33 4.89 20.84 -5.55
CA LEU A 33 4.42 19.56 -5.00
C LEU A 33 4.01 19.69 -3.53
N GLU A 34 4.75 20.45 -2.73
CA GLU A 34 4.38 20.77 -1.35
C GLU A 34 3.05 21.54 -1.30
N HIS A 35 2.89 22.56 -2.13
CA HIS A 35 1.63 23.31 -2.21
C HIS A 35 0.46 22.38 -2.61
N GLN A 36 0.64 21.52 -3.59
CA GLN A 36 -0.37 20.53 -3.99
C GLN A 36 -0.72 19.55 -2.88
N TYR A 37 0.25 19.13 -2.07
CA TYR A 37 0.00 18.29 -0.90
C TYR A 37 -0.78 19.04 0.17
N ARG A 38 -0.40 20.28 0.48
CA ARG A 38 -1.06 21.11 1.51
C ARG A 38 -2.47 21.58 1.10
N SER A 39 -2.75 21.67 -0.19
CA SER A 39 -4.07 22.08 -0.69
C SER A 39 -5.10 20.95 -0.75
N ARG A 40 -4.72 19.71 -0.39
CA ARG A 40 -5.65 18.58 -0.32
C ARG A 40 -6.75 18.85 0.71
N SER A 41 -7.98 18.54 0.35
CA SER A 41 -9.15 18.84 1.17
C SER A 41 -10.20 17.75 1.05
N LEU A 42 -11.00 17.56 2.08
CA LEU A 42 -12.16 16.64 2.08
C LEU A 42 -13.34 17.14 1.22
N ILE A 43 -13.30 18.39 0.75
CA ILE A 43 -14.32 18.96 -0.14
C ILE A 43 -13.89 18.94 -1.63
N ASP A 44 -12.80 18.24 -1.96
CA ASP A 44 -12.32 18.07 -3.33
C ASP A 44 -13.40 17.43 -4.22
N ALA A 45 -13.67 18.02 -5.40
CA ALA A 45 -14.72 17.55 -6.30
C ALA A 45 -14.42 16.16 -6.88
N GLY A 46 -13.16 15.89 -7.21
CA GLY A 46 -12.73 14.58 -7.71
C GLY A 46 -12.80 13.50 -6.62
N LEU A 47 -12.54 13.87 -5.35
CA LEU A 47 -12.77 12.96 -4.22
C LEU A 47 -14.26 12.59 -4.11
N ARG A 48 -15.17 13.55 -4.27
CA ARG A 48 -16.62 13.30 -4.24
C ARG A 48 -17.02 12.31 -5.32
N GLU A 49 -16.63 12.57 -6.57
CA GLU A 49 -16.92 11.68 -7.71
C GLU A 49 -16.35 10.27 -7.47
N PHE A 50 -15.12 10.19 -6.97
CA PHE A 50 -14.49 8.92 -6.62
C PHE A 50 -15.27 8.16 -5.55
N MET A 51 -15.71 8.83 -4.47
CA MET A 51 -16.45 8.20 -3.38
C MET A 51 -17.86 7.78 -3.80
N ASP A 52 -18.53 8.56 -4.65
CA ASP A 52 -19.86 8.22 -5.18
C ASP A 52 -19.82 6.96 -6.05
N ALA A 53 -18.69 6.71 -6.73
CA ALA A 53 -18.45 5.51 -7.54
C ALA A 53 -18.11 4.26 -6.71
N GLN A 54 -17.73 4.40 -5.42
CA GLN A 54 -17.37 3.25 -4.59
C GLN A 54 -18.61 2.45 -4.17
N PRO A 55 -18.54 1.11 -4.15
CA PRO A 55 -19.64 0.26 -3.67
C PRO A 55 -19.77 0.29 -2.13
N VAL A 56 -18.70 0.62 -1.40
CA VAL A 56 -18.58 0.58 0.06
C VAL A 56 -18.05 1.92 0.57
N GLY A 57 -18.48 2.31 1.77
CA GLY A 57 -18.02 3.55 2.41
C GLY A 57 -18.52 4.82 1.74
N LYS A 58 -19.70 4.77 1.10
CA LYS A 58 -20.36 5.98 0.59
C LYS A 58 -20.73 6.91 1.74
N PRO A 59 -20.39 8.19 1.65
CA PRO A 59 -20.75 9.13 2.70
C PRO A 59 -22.26 9.37 2.71
N ALA A 60 -22.85 9.50 3.90
CA ALA A 60 -24.24 9.84 4.07
C ALA A 60 -24.56 11.29 3.67
N SER A 61 -23.56 12.17 3.73
CA SER A 61 -23.69 13.60 3.41
C SER A 61 -22.41 14.15 2.79
N TRP A 62 -22.55 15.22 2.03
CA TRP A 62 -21.43 16.00 1.52
C TRP A 62 -21.66 17.49 1.84
N PRO A 63 -20.67 18.23 2.40
CA PRO A 63 -19.31 17.80 2.77
C PRO A 63 -19.29 16.70 3.85
N LEU A 64 -18.18 15.97 3.95
CA LEU A 64 -17.98 14.89 4.90
C LEU A 64 -18.04 15.45 6.32
N SER A 65 -19.10 15.16 7.07
CA SER A 65 -19.29 15.59 8.46
C SER A 65 -18.84 14.53 9.47
N GLU A 66 -18.84 13.27 9.06
CA GLU A 66 -18.43 12.14 9.88
C GLU A 66 -17.64 11.13 9.02
N LEU A 67 -16.53 10.64 9.55
CA LEU A 67 -15.66 9.68 8.90
C LEU A 67 -15.58 8.41 9.75
N ASN A 68 -15.72 7.28 9.08
CA ASN A 68 -15.46 5.96 9.66
C ASN A 68 -14.26 5.30 8.98
N LEU A 69 -13.90 4.08 9.39
CA LEU A 69 -12.77 3.35 8.82
C LEU A 69 -12.89 3.17 7.28
N GLU A 70 -14.09 2.90 6.78
CA GLU A 70 -14.32 2.68 5.35
C GLU A 70 -14.19 3.97 4.55
N THR A 71 -14.79 5.06 5.03
CA THR A 71 -14.68 6.38 4.39
C THR A 71 -13.25 6.90 4.41
N LEU A 72 -12.53 6.74 5.54
CA LEU A 72 -11.10 7.09 5.65
C LEU A 72 -10.24 6.25 4.71
N THR A 73 -10.55 4.96 4.55
CA THR A 73 -9.86 4.09 3.59
C THR A 73 -10.06 4.56 2.16
N ASN A 74 -11.29 4.94 1.78
CA ASN A 74 -11.58 5.50 0.46
C ASN A 74 -10.84 6.82 0.22
N VAL A 75 -10.81 7.72 1.21
CA VAL A 75 -10.05 8.97 1.12
C VAL A 75 -8.54 8.67 0.94
N ALA A 76 -8.03 7.66 1.67
CA ALA A 76 -6.64 7.23 1.49
C ALA A 76 -6.39 6.63 0.09
N PHE A 77 -7.31 5.86 -0.47
CA PHE A 77 -7.17 5.31 -1.82
C PHE A 77 -7.17 6.39 -2.90
N TYR A 78 -7.76 7.54 -2.62
CA TYR A 78 -7.70 8.70 -3.50
C TYR A 78 -6.42 9.52 -3.34
N PHE A 79 -5.94 9.78 -2.11
CA PHE A 79 -4.86 10.72 -1.84
C PHE A 79 -3.49 10.09 -1.56
N HIS A 80 -3.42 8.79 -1.15
CA HIS A 80 -2.18 8.24 -0.62
C HIS A 80 -1.10 8.05 -1.70
N PRO A 81 0.11 8.63 -1.51
CA PRO A 81 1.15 8.65 -2.55
C PRO A 81 1.74 7.26 -2.88
N ASP A 82 1.73 6.31 -1.92
CA ASP A 82 2.23 4.95 -2.18
C ASP A 82 1.39 4.24 -3.24
N LEU A 83 0.10 4.53 -3.32
CA LEU A 83 -0.78 3.97 -4.36
C LEU A 83 -0.46 4.56 -5.72
N ASP A 84 -0.14 5.85 -5.80
CA ASP A 84 0.28 6.48 -7.06
C ASP A 84 1.61 5.87 -7.54
N ALA A 85 2.54 5.61 -6.62
CA ALA A 85 3.80 4.92 -6.94
C ALA A 85 3.56 3.48 -7.43
N ALA A 86 2.63 2.74 -6.81
CA ALA A 86 2.27 1.39 -7.25
C ALA A 86 1.58 1.40 -8.64
N ARG A 87 0.70 2.36 -8.91
CA ARG A 87 0.08 2.56 -10.24
C ARG A 87 1.12 2.87 -11.32
N ALA A 88 2.10 3.72 -11.01
CA ALA A 88 3.20 4.02 -11.93
C ALA A 88 4.04 2.77 -12.26
N ARG A 89 4.21 1.85 -11.32
CA ARG A 89 4.88 0.55 -11.56
C ARG A 89 4.08 -0.33 -12.52
N ILE A 90 2.75 -0.34 -12.42
CA ILE A 90 1.88 -1.06 -13.38
C ILE A 90 2.06 -0.46 -14.78
N ALA A 91 1.99 0.87 -14.93
CA ALA A 91 2.19 1.52 -16.21
C ALA A 91 3.58 1.22 -16.83
N THR A 92 4.63 1.13 -16.00
CA THR A 92 5.96 0.70 -16.42
C THR A 92 5.96 -0.75 -16.91
N ALA A 93 5.29 -1.67 -16.19
CA ALA A 93 5.20 -3.07 -16.57
C ALA A 93 4.38 -3.26 -17.87
N GLU A 94 3.27 -2.55 -18.04
CA GLU A 94 2.46 -2.56 -19.26
C GLU A 94 3.26 -2.02 -20.47
N SER A 95 4.06 -0.98 -20.27
CA SER A 95 4.98 -0.48 -21.31
C SER A 95 6.06 -1.51 -21.66
N ALA A 96 6.52 -2.30 -20.69
CA ALA A 96 7.47 -3.39 -20.93
C ALA A 96 6.85 -4.52 -21.78
N VAL A 97 5.53 -4.76 -21.69
CA VAL A 97 4.82 -5.71 -22.58
C VAL A 97 4.88 -5.22 -24.04
N ILE A 98 4.66 -3.91 -24.26
CA ILE A 98 4.76 -3.33 -25.60
C ILE A 98 6.18 -3.55 -26.16
N THR A 99 7.20 -3.22 -25.37
CA THR A 99 8.61 -3.42 -25.78
C THR A 99 8.92 -4.91 -26.05
N ALA A 100 8.43 -5.81 -25.19
CA ALA A 100 8.65 -7.26 -25.34
C ALA A 100 7.98 -7.82 -26.62
N SER A 101 6.87 -7.26 -27.05
CA SER A 101 6.12 -7.68 -28.23
C SER A 101 6.70 -7.18 -29.54
N MET A 102 7.59 -6.18 -29.52
CA MET A 102 8.16 -5.58 -30.72
C MET A 102 8.99 -6.58 -31.52
N LYS A 103 8.89 -6.49 -32.84
CA LYS A 103 9.79 -7.19 -33.77
C LYS A 103 11.08 -6.39 -33.91
N PRO A 104 12.23 -7.05 -34.08
CA PRO A 104 13.47 -6.34 -34.38
C PRO A 104 13.38 -5.60 -35.71
N ASN A 105 13.95 -4.41 -35.75
CA ASN A 105 13.95 -3.59 -36.99
C ASN A 105 14.95 -4.17 -38.01
N PRO A 106 14.64 -4.06 -39.32
CA PRO A 106 15.60 -4.33 -40.36
C PRO A 106 16.72 -3.27 -40.35
N THR A 107 17.94 -3.69 -40.72
CA THR A 107 19.08 -2.79 -40.82
C THR A 107 19.45 -2.60 -42.28
N VAL A 108 19.63 -1.34 -42.68
CA VAL A 108 20.10 -0.99 -44.02
C VAL A 108 21.61 -0.75 -43.93
N ASN A 109 22.33 -1.44 -44.78
CA ASN A 109 23.79 -1.31 -44.92
C ASN A 109 24.14 -0.72 -46.27
N GLY A 110 24.99 0.28 -46.30
CA GLY A 110 25.49 0.89 -47.54
C GLY A 110 27.01 1.06 -47.44
N SER A 111 27.71 0.75 -48.50
CA SER A 111 29.15 1.05 -48.63
C SER A 111 29.48 1.56 -50.03
N ALA A 112 30.37 2.53 -50.09
CA ALA A 112 30.95 3.01 -51.34
C ALA A 112 32.47 2.78 -51.25
N GLY A 113 33.04 2.23 -52.28
CA GLY A 113 34.48 1.96 -52.37
C GLY A 113 35.04 2.39 -53.68
N TYR A 114 36.37 2.54 -53.73
CA TYR A 114 37.15 2.77 -54.95
C TYR A 114 38.15 1.63 -55.06
N THR A 115 38.31 1.13 -56.30
CA THR A 115 39.32 0.14 -56.66
C THR A 115 40.12 0.67 -57.83
N ASP A 116 41.39 0.44 -57.81
CA ASP A 116 42.31 0.78 -58.94
C ASP A 116 42.40 -0.36 -59.95
N ALA A 117 41.75 -1.49 -59.71
CA ALA A 117 41.68 -2.63 -60.59
C ALA A 117 40.40 -2.58 -61.48
N GLY A 118 40.55 -2.58 -62.79
CA GLY A 118 39.44 -2.67 -63.73
C GLY A 118 38.93 -1.34 -64.35
N PRO A 119 38.08 -1.39 -65.37
CA PRO A 119 37.64 -0.23 -66.13
C PRO A 119 36.63 0.70 -65.41
N ALA A 120 36.02 0.29 -64.29
CA ALA A 120 35.08 1.06 -63.51
C ALA A 120 35.49 1.07 -62.02
N PRO A 121 36.20 2.15 -61.58
CA PRO A 121 36.84 2.17 -60.28
C PRO A 121 35.89 2.29 -59.05
N PHE A 122 34.63 2.54 -59.28
CA PHE A 122 33.64 2.75 -58.18
C PHE A 122 32.88 1.47 -57.91
N VAL A 123 32.84 1.10 -56.62
CA VAL A 123 32.03 -0.01 -56.11
C VAL A 123 30.99 0.55 -55.15
N LEU A 124 29.72 0.26 -55.39
CA LEU A 124 28.61 0.60 -54.48
C LEU A 124 27.95 -0.68 -54.03
N ARG A 125 27.66 -0.77 -52.75
CA ARG A 125 26.91 -1.89 -52.18
C ARG A 125 25.78 -1.35 -51.31
N PHE A 126 24.60 -1.93 -51.45
CA PHE A 126 23.44 -1.72 -50.60
C PHE A 126 22.88 -3.07 -50.16
N GLY A 127 22.57 -3.20 -48.90
CA GLY A 127 21.98 -4.43 -48.36
C GLY A 127 20.91 -4.08 -47.31
N LEU A 128 19.91 -4.92 -47.20
CA LEU A 128 18.94 -4.95 -46.12
C LEU A 128 19.16 -6.21 -45.33
N ASP A 129 19.30 -6.10 -44.02
CA ASP A 129 19.36 -7.25 -43.10
C ASP A 129 18.02 -7.30 -42.34
N TRP A 130 17.20 -8.29 -42.64
CA TRP A 130 15.88 -8.46 -42.05
C TRP A 130 15.91 -9.65 -41.08
N PRO A 131 15.95 -9.40 -39.74
CA PRO A 131 15.94 -10.46 -38.74
C PRO A 131 14.53 -11.03 -38.57
N ILE A 132 14.43 -12.35 -38.57
CA ILE A 132 13.20 -13.12 -38.30
C ILE A 132 13.46 -13.94 -37.04
N GLU A 133 12.79 -13.59 -35.95
CA GLU A 133 12.83 -14.34 -34.70
C GLU A 133 12.18 -15.71 -34.90
N THR A 134 12.87 -16.77 -34.50
CA THR A 134 12.43 -18.16 -34.59
C THR A 134 12.05 -18.73 -33.20
N ALA A 135 11.55 -19.97 -33.19
CA ALA A 135 11.30 -20.76 -31.98
C ALA A 135 10.38 -20.08 -30.93
N GLY A 136 9.52 -19.17 -31.36
CA GLY A 136 8.57 -18.52 -30.44
C GLY A 136 9.15 -17.53 -29.43
N LYS A 137 10.43 -17.13 -29.57
CA LYS A 137 11.13 -16.25 -28.61
C LYS A 137 10.38 -14.99 -28.22
N ARG A 138 9.73 -14.32 -29.21
CA ARG A 138 8.89 -13.15 -28.94
C ARG A 138 7.68 -13.50 -28.06
N GLY A 139 7.06 -14.67 -28.29
CA GLY A 139 5.95 -15.17 -27.46
C GLY A 139 6.37 -15.26 -26.01
N TYR A 140 7.44 -16.02 -25.71
CA TYR A 140 7.94 -16.19 -24.35
C TYR A 140 8.38 -14.87 -23.69
N ARG A 141 8.99 -13.96 -24.46
CA ARG A 141 9.35 -12.63 -23.96
C ARG A 141 8.13 -11.81 -23.58
N THR A 142 7.08 -11.83 -24.40
CA THR A 142 5.81 -11.14 -24.15
C THR A 142 5.06 -11.76 -22.98
N GLU A 143 5.04 -13.08 -22.89
CA GLU A 143 4.39 -13.84 -21.82
C GLU A 143 5.04 -13.56 -20.47
N ARG A 144 6.38 -13.56 -20.41
CA ARG A 144 7.12 -13.13 -19.24
C ARG A 144 6.72 -11.72 -18.79
N ALA A 145 6.62 -10.77 -19.74
CA ALA A 145 6.24 -9.39 -19.42
C ALA A 145 4.79 -9.29 -18.92
N ASN A 146 3.88 -10.10 -19.46
CA ASN A 146 2.49 -10.19 -18.98
C ASN A 146 2.42 -10.70 -17.53
N HIS A 147 3.16 -11.76 -17.18
CA HIS A 147 3.22 -12.27 -15.82
C HIS A 147 3.80 -11.24 -14.84
N LEU A 148 4.83 -10.47 -15.26
CA LEU A 148 5.36 -9.38 -14.44
C LEU A 148 4.36 -8.22 -14.28
N THR A 149 3.55 -7.96 -15.30
CA THR A 149 2.46 -6.97 -15.20
C THR A 149 1.39 -7.43 -14.22
N GLU A 150 1.04 -8.71 -14.23
CA GLU A 150 0.11 -9.27 -13.23
C GLU A 150 0.70 -9.20 -11.82
N ALA A 151 1.98 -9.52 -11.64
CA ALA A 151 2.66 -9.34 -10.36
C ALA A 151 2.62 -7.87 -9.87
N ALA A 152 2.77 -6.90 -10.78
CA ALA A 152 2.66 -5.48 -10.46
C ALA A 152 1.23 -5.07 -10.04
N ARG A 153 0.19 -5.65 -10.67
CA ARG A 153 -1.21 -5.42 -10.29
C ARG A 153 -1.53 -5.99 -8.91
N ILE A 154 -1.05 -7.19 -8.62
CA ILE A 154 -1.17 -7.80 -7.29
C ILE A 154 -0.44 -6.95 -6.25
N SER A 155 0.75 -6.42 -6.57
CA SER A 155 1.50 -5.51 -5.69
C SER A 155 0.75 -4.19 -5.40
N LEU A 156 -0.09 -3.68 -6.31
CA LEU A 156 -0.99 -2.58 -6.01
C LEU A 156 -2.01 -2.97 -4.93
N GLY A 157 -2.58 -4.18 -5.01
CA GLY A 157 -3.46 -4.73 -3.98
C GLY A 157 -2.76 -4.85 -2.62
N GLU A 158 -1.51 -5.35 -2.57
CA GLU A 158 -0.69 -5.39 -1.36
C GLU A 158 -0.49 -3.99 -0.76
N THR A 159 -0.16 -3.00 -1.60
CA THR A 159 0.01 -1.61 -1.16
C THR A 159 -1.29 -1.03 -0.60
N ALA A 160 -2.43 -1.31 -1.24
CA ALA A 160 -3.73 -0.88 -0.76
C ALA A 160 -4.09 -1.51 0.59
N TRP A 161 -3.80 -2.80 0.77
CA TRP A 161 -3.97 -3.45 2.06
C TRP A 161 -3.13 -2.78 3.14
N GLN A 162 -1.85 -2.52 2.86
CA GLN A 162 -0.94 -1.84 3.80
C GLN A 162 -1.41 -0.41 4.14
N VAL A 163 -1.95 0.33 3.16
CA VAL A 163 -2.54 1.66 3.40
C VAL A 163 -3.74 1.54 4.33
N ARG A 164 -4.68 0.61 4.07
CA ARG A 164 -5.83 0.36 4.95
C ARG A 164 -5.39 -0.01 6.38
N SER A 165 -4.41 -0.89 6.52
CA SER A 165 -3.89 -1.31 7.82
C SER A 165 -3.30 -0.13 8.59
N ARG A 166 -2.53 0.75 7.93
CA ARG A 166 -2.00 1.98 8.53
C ARG A 166 -3.11 2.94 8.97
N VAL A 167 -4.14 3.14 8.13
CA VAL A 167 -5.31 3.97 8.46
C VAL A 167 -6.05 3.40 9.67
N ARG A 168 -6.29 2.07 9.69
CA ARG A 168 -6.95 1.39 10.82
C ARG A 168 -6.19 1.59 12.13
N ASN A 169 -4.88 1.37 12.10
CA ASN A 169 -4.04 1.51 13.29
C ASN A 169 -3.97 2.98 13.77
N ALA A 170 -3.82 3.93 12.86
CA ALA A 170 -3.81 5.37 13.20
C ALA A 170 -5.16 5.83 13.76
N LEU A 171 -6.27 5.35 13.18
CA LEU A 171 -7.62 5.61 13.68
C LEU A 171 -7.80 5.05 15.10
N LEU A 172 -7.37 3.81 15.34
CA LEU A 172 -7.38 3.18 16.66
C LEU A 172 -6.66 4.06 17.70
N GLU A 173 -5.42 4.43 17.43
CA GLU A 173 -4.60 5.20 18.36
C GLU A 173 -5.19 6.60 18.62
N HIS A 174 -5.73 7.27 17.61
CA HIS A 174 -6.40 8.55 17.79
C HIS A 174 -7.64 8.45 18.68
N LEU A 175 -8.53 7.48 18.44
CA LEU A 175 -9.74 7.29 19.23
C LEU A 175 -9.42 6.87 20.68
N LEU A 176 -8.40 6.06 20.90
CA LEU A 176 -7.95 5.69 22.24
C LEU A 176 -7.32 6.90 22.98
N ALA A 177 -6.60 7.77 22.29
CA ALA A 177 -6.06 9.01 22.89
C ALA A 177 -7.19 9.95 23.35
N LEU A 178 -8.27 10.06 22.58
CA LEU A 178 -9.47 10.82 22.99
C LEU A 178 -10.12 10.25 24.25
N ARG A 179 -10.18 8.91 24.38
CA ARG A 179 -10.73 8.24 25.57
C ARG A 179 -9.85 8.40 26.79
N GLU A 180 -8.52 8.33 26.62
CA GLU A 180 -7.58 8.60 27.72
C GLU A 180 -7.74 10.02 28.24
N LEU A 181 -7.89 11.02 27.33
CA LEU A 181 -8.21 12.40 27.74
C LEU A 181 -9.50 12.49 28.54
N ALA A 182 -10.55 11.74 28.17
CA ALA A 182 -11.81 11.74 28.89
C ALA A 182 -11.64 11.13 30.32
N LEU A 183 -10.90 10.03 30.44
CA LEU A 183 -10.58 9.41 31.73
C LEU A 183 -9.76 10.35 32.63
N LEU A 184 -8.74 11.01 32.09
CA LEU A 184 -7.93 11.99 32.82
C LEU A 184 -8.77 13.19 33.31
N ARG A 185 -9.68 13.71 32.48
CA ARG A 185 -10.59 14.78 32.90
C ARG A 185 -11.48 14.33 34.07
N ARG A 186 -12.01 13.11 34.00
CA ARG A 186 -12.82 12.53 35.07
C ARG A 186 -11.99 12.36 36.36
N GLU A 187 -10.77 11.83 36.29
CA GLU A 187 -9.90 11.67 37.44
C GLU A 187 -9.51 13.00 38.08
N ILE A 188 -9.17 14.02 37.29
CA ILE A 188 -8.87 15.36 37.78
C ILE A 188 -10.07 15.95 38.56
N ALA A 189 -11.29 15.74 38.06
CA ALA A 189 -12.50 16.20 38.75
C ALA A 189 -12.67 15.50 40.12
N ILE A 190 -12.48 14.17 40.17
CA ILE A 190 -12.55 13.36 41.39
C ILE A 190 -11.48 13.78 42.40
N ARG A 191 -10.22 13.95 41.94
CA ARG A 191 -9.10 14.36 42.82
C ARG A 191 -9.25 15.80 43.30
N ARG A 192 -9.84 16.68 42.52
CA ARG A 192 -10.18 18.05 42.97
C ARG A 192 -11.24 18.02 44.09
N GLU A 193 -12.24 17.16 44.00
CA GLU A 193 -13.20 16.92 45.07
C GLU A 193 -12.49 16.44 46.35
N ALA A 194 -11.54 15.49 46.23
CA ALA A 194 -10.73 15.00 47.35
C ALA A 194 -9.95 16.11 48.05
N VAL A 195 -9.24 16.96 47.29
CA VAL A 195 -8.52 18.12 47.84
C VAL A 195 -9.46 19.03 48.64
N GLY A 196 -10.64 19.37 48.09
CA GLY A 196 -11.60 20.20 48.79
C GLY A 196 -12.15 19.56 50.09
N ILE A 197 -12.26 18.24 50.15
CA ILE A 197 -12.65 17.52 51.41
C ILE A 197 -11.52 17.61 52.41
N TYR A 198 -10.27 17.36 52.02
CA TYR A 198 -9.13 17.47 52.93
C TYR A 198 -8.91 18.89 53.46
N GLU A 199 -9.06 19.90 52.62
CA GLU A 199 -8.98 21.30 53.04
C GLU A 199 -10.04 21.67 54.07
N LYS A 200 -11.29 21.22 53.90
CA LYS A 200 -12.37 21.44 54.88
C LYS A 200 -12.07 20.73 56.20
N ARG A 201 -11.56 19.49 56.20
CA ARG A 201 -11.16 18.75 57.37
C ARG A 201 -9.99 19.40 58.09
N LEU A 202 -9.00 19.92 57.37
CA LEU A 202 -7.90 20.66 57.97
C LEU A 202 -8.41 21.91 58.72
N ALA A 203 -9.37 22.61 58.16
CA ALA A 203 -9.94 23.82 58.78
C ALA A 203 -10.64 23.53 60.13
N VAL A 204 -11.13 22.32 60.33
CA VAL A 204 -11.78 21.90 61.59
C VAL A 204 -10.89 20.98 62.46
N GLY A 205 -9.62 20.78 62.05
CA GLY A 205 -8.64 19.99 62.81
C GLY A 205 -8.75 18.47 62.61
N GLU A 206 -9.56 18.01 61.65
CA GLU A 206 -9.76 16.55 61.37
C GLU A 206 -8.82 15.99 60.31
N ALA A 207 -7.96 16.81 59.71
CA ALA A 207 -6.91 16.41 58.78
C ALA A 207 -5.62 17.17 59.09
N SER A 208 -4.47 16.57 58.70
CA SER A 208 -3.17 17.18 58.82
C SER A 208 -2.75 17.92 57.53
N ARG A 209 -1.83 18.91 57.65
CA ARG A 209 -1.26 19.60 56.47
C ARG A 209 -0.58 18.63 55.48
N PRO A 210 0.21 17.63 55.88
CA PRO A 210 0.78 16.64 54.98
C PRO A 210 -0.25 15.88 54.13
N GLU A 211 -1.44 15.59 54.65
CA GLU A 211 -2.52 14.93 53.88
C GLU A 211 -3.06 15.83 52.78
N VAL A 212 -3.28 17.13 53.08
CA VAL A 212 -3.69 18.12 52.08
C VAL A 212 -2.61 18.28 51.01
N ASP A 213 -1.34 18.41 51.39
CA ASP A 213 -0.22 18.60 50.47
C ASP A 213 -0.02 17.37 49.56
N THR A 214 -0.18 16.17 50.11
CA THR A 214 -0.16 14.90 49.34
C THR A 214 -1.29 14.88 48.29
N SER A 215 -2.51 15.25 48.70
CA SER A 215 -3.66 15.29 47.80
C SER A 215 -3.49 16.36 46.66
N ARG A 216 -2.95 17.52 47.01
CA ARG A 216 -2.63 18.60 46.02
C ARG A 216 -1.53 18.16 45.04
N THR A 217 -0.49 17.49 45.55
CA THR A 217 0.60 16.95 44.72
C THR A 217 0.06 15.95 43.72
N ALA A 218 -0.80 15.01 44.19
CA ALA A 218 -1.43 14.03 43.28
C ALA A 218 -2.26 14.71 42.19
N LEU A 219 -3.04 15.77 42.53
CA LEU A 219 -3.79 16.55 41.53
C LEU A 219 -2.85 17.24 40.53
N THR A 220 -1.77 17.87 40.99
CA THR A 220 -0.80 18.53 40.12
C THR A 220 -0.13 17.57 39.14
N LEU A 221 0.26 16.37 39.59
CA LEU A 221 0.81 15.34 38.72
C LEU A 221 -0.17 14.90 37.60
N LEU A 222 -1.47 14.82 37.91
CA LEU A 222 -2.50 14.53 36.92
C LEU A 222 -2.67 15.68 35.92
N GLN A 223 -2.58 16.93 36.36
CA GLN A 223 -2.61 18.10 35.45
C GLN A 223 -1.41 18.07 34.47
N VAL A 224 -0.23 17.71 34.94
CA VAL A 224 0.94 17.48 34.04
C VAL A 224 0.68 16.34 33.06
N SER A 225 0.10 15.23 33.54
CA SER A 225 -0.27 14.10 32.67
C SER A 225 -1.32 14.49 31.62
N MET A 226 -2.26 15.36 31.99
CA MET A 226 -3.26 15.91 31.06
C MET A 226 -2.61 16.69 29.91
N GLN A 227 -1.60 17.53 30.19
CA GLN A 227 -0.89 18.27 29.13
C GLN A 227 -0.17 17.33 28.17
N ARG A 228 0.45 16.26 28.68
CA ARG A 228 1.06 15.21 27.84
C ARG A 228 0.02 14.52 26.97
N ALA A 229 -1.12 14.17 27.53
CA ALA A 229 -2.19 13.49 26.79
C ALA A 229 -2.81 14.38 25.71
N ILE A 230 -2.93 15.71 25.94
CA ILE A 230 -3.34 16.67 24.91
C ILE A 230 -2.33 16.72 23.77
N GLY A 231 -1.04 16.70 24.07
CA GLY A 231 0.01 16.62 23.05
C GLY A 231 -0.05 15.32 22.24
N ALA A 232 -0.21 14.20 22.94
CA ALA A 232 -0.33 12.87 22.31
C ALA A 232 -1.57 12.76 21.39
N GLU A 233 -2.73 13.30 21.80
CA GLU A 233 -3.93 13.33 20.93
C GLU A 233 -3.67 14.08 19.63
N LYS A 234 -3.06 15.25 19.69
CA LYS A 234 -2.71 16.04 18.50
C LYS A 234 -1.73 15.29 17.58
N GLU A 235 -0.75 14.61 18.17
CA GLU A 235 0.19 13.76 17.42
C GLU A 235 -0.51 12.60 16.72
N MET A 236 -1.41 11.88 17.45
CA MET A 236 -2.16 10.76 16.86
C MET A 236 -3.13 11.23 15.76
N ARG A 237 -3.73 12.41 15.90
CA ARG A 237 -4.54 13.02 14.83
C ARG A 237 -3.69 13.34 13.61
N ALA A 238 -2.53 13.95 13.78
CA ALA A 238 -1.62 14.22 12.67
C ALA A 238 -1.12 12.92 12.01
N ALA A 239 -0.88 11.86 12.78
CA ALA A 239 -0.53 10.55 12.26
C ALA A 239 -1.68 9.93 11.44
N LEU A 240 -2.94 10.11 11.88
CA LEU A 240 -4.12 9.68 11.11
C LEU A 240 -4.22 10.46 9.78
N GLU A 241 -4.08 11.77 9.79
CA GLU A 241 -4.06 12.60 8.58
C GLU A 241 -2.97 12.14 7.59
N ALA A 242 -1.77 11.90 8.10
CA ALA A 242 -0.65 11.40 7.28
C ALA A 242 -0.94 10.00 6.71
N SER A 243 -1.56 9.10 7.48
CA SER A 243 -1.91 7.74 7.02
C SER A 243 -2.93 7.73 5.89
N VAL A 244 -3.77 8.76 5.83
CA VAL A 244 -4.75 8.99 4.76
C VAL A 244 -4.14 9.74 3.57
N GLY A 245 -2.96 10.35 3.74
CA GLY A 245 -2.30 11.17 2.73
C GLY A 245 -2.79 12.63 2.69
N LEU A 246 -3.29 13.12 3.81
CA LEU A 246 -3.74 14.50 4.02
C LEU A 246 -2.68 15.31 4.77
N ALA A 247 -2.70 16.63 4.59
CA ALA A 247 -1.87 17.54 5.36
C ALA A 247 -2.41 17.69 6.80
N PRO A 248 -1.54 18.04 7.78
CA PRO A 248 -1.98 18.30 9.16
C PRO A 248 -3.05 19.40 9.23
N GLY A 249 -4.10 19.16 10.05
CA GLY A 249 -5.20 20.09 10.30
C GLY A 249 -6.43 19.88 9.41
N VAL A 250 -6.38 19.03 8.40
CA VAL A 250 -7.53 18.77 7.50
C VAL A 250 -8.68 18.04 8.19
N LEU A 251 -8.37 17.21 9.19
CA LEU A 251 -9.39 16.50 10.00
C LEU A 251 -9.84 17.28 11.23
N GLU A 252 -9.41 18.52 11.40
CA GLU A 252 -9.82 19.34 12.54
C GLU A 252 -11.30 19.70 12.44
N GLY A 253 -12.06 19.40 13.49
CA GLY A 253 -13.51 19.65 13.53
C GLY A 253 -14.40 18.64 12.80
N VAL A 254 -13.79 17.62 12.15
CA VAL A 254 -14.55 16.53 11.51
C VAL A 254 -14.83 15.43 12.53
N GLY A 255 -16.09 14.95 12.58
CA GLY A 255 -16.48 13.82 13.41
C GLY A 255 -15.79 12.53 12.93
N ILE A 256 -15.17 11.80 13.87
CA ILE A 256 -14.52 10.52 13.56
C ILE A 256 -15.13 9.46 14.47
N ALA A 257 -15.67 8.40 13.87
CA ALA A 257 -16.33 7.32 14.59
C ALA A 257 -15.86 5.93 14.11
N TRP A 258 -15.92 4.97 15.02
CA TRP A 258 -15.72 3.56 14.72
C TRP A 258 -16.69 2.75 15.57
N SER A 259 -17.80 2.33 14.95
CA SER A 259 -18.94 1.70 15.66
C SER A 259 -18.56 0.38 16.35
N SER A 260 -17.67 -0.42 15.77
CA SER A 260 -17.21 -1.70 16.32
C SER A 260 -16.00 -1.59 17.25
N LEU A 261 -15.50 -0.37 17.53
CA LEU A 261 -14.30 -0.17 18.33
C LEU A 261 -14.38 -0.86 19.71
N ASP A 262 -15.51 -0.70 20.40
CA ASP A 262 -15.69 -1.22 21.75
C ASP A 262 -16.01 -2.72 21.84
N GLN A 263 -16.38 -3.32 20.71
CA GLN A 263 -16.86 -4.70 20.63
C GLN A 263 -16.14 -5.44 19.50
N PRO A 264 -14.85 -5.74 19.65
CA PRO A 264 -14.17 -6.61 18.68
C PRO A 264 -14.90 -7.95 18.60
N PRO A 265 -14.96 -8.59 17.41
CA PRO A 265 -15.72 -9.83 17.21
C PRO A 265 -15.26 -10.91 18.21
N ALA A 266 -16.23 -11.60 18.81
CA ALA A 266 -15.91 -12.72 19.69
C ALA A 266 -15.17 -13.83 18.92
N GLU A 267 -14.30 -14.57 19.61
CA GLU A 267 -13.48 -15.64 19.00
C GLU A 267 -14.32 -16.62 18.16
N GLU A 268 -15.48 -17.01 18.69
CA GLU A 268 -16.39 -17.98 18.06
C GLU A 268 -16.98 -17.48 16.73
N ARG A 269 -17.00 -16.16 16.52
CA ARG A 269 -17.49 -15.53 15.28
C ARG A 269 -16.40 -15.42 14.21
N VAL A 270 -15.14 -15.61 14.56
CA VAL A 270 -14.05 -15.63 13.59
C VAL A 270 -13.93 -17.03 13.01
N PRO A 271 -14.26 -17.28 11.72
CA PRO A 271 -14.29 -18.61 11.13
C PRO A 271 -12.86 -19.13 10.84
N ILE A 272 -12.11 -19.43 11.88
CA ILE A 272 -10.66 -19.64 11.93
C ILE A 272 -10.18 -20.66 10.89
N ARG A 273 -10.82 -21.85 10.80
CA ARG A 273 -10.38 -22.91 9.86
C ARG A 273 -10.57 -22.50 8.39
N ASN A 274 -11.66 -21.79 8.10
CA ASN A 274 -11.94 -21.30 6.75
C ASN A 274 -11.02 -20.11 6.40
N VAL A 275 -10.74 -19.25 7.37
CA VAL A 275 -9.87 -18.07 7.23
C VAL A 275 -8.42 -18.49 7.01
N GLN A 276 -7.90 -19.49 7.71
CA GLN A 276 -6.54 -20.01 7.50
C GLN A 276 -6.38 -20.61 6.09
N ARG A 277 -7.33 -21.45 5.66
CA ARG A 277 -7.26 -22.06 4.33
C ARG A 277 -7.45 -21.03 3.20
N ALA A 278 -8.44 -20.14 3.35
CA ALA A 278 -8.66 -19.06 2.41
C ALA A 278 -7.53 -18.03 2.40
N GLY A 279 -6.97 -17.72 3.58
CA GLY A 279 -5.83 -16.81 3.71
C GLY A 279 -4.61 -17.31 2.93
N LEU A 280 -4.22 -18.58 3.05
CA LEU A 280 -3.10 -19.14 2.28
C LEU A 280 -3.31 -19.08 0.76
N LEU A 281 -4.56 -19.22 0.29
CA LEU A 281 -4.87 -19.20 -1.16
C LEU A 281 -5.06 -17.78 -1.70
N ASN A 282 -5.51 -16.85 -0.86
CA ASN A 282 -5.92 -15.50 -1.28
C ASN A 282 -4.91 -14.40 -0.90
N ARG A 283 -3.86 -14.72 -0.14
CA ARG A 283 -2.83 -13.74 0.22
C ARG A 283 -2.16 -13.18 -1.04
N LEU A 284 -2.12 -11.88 -1.13
CA LEU A 284 -1.59 -11.16 -2.30
C LEU A 284 -0.09 -11.38 -2.47
N ASP A 285 0.69 -11.47 -1.39
CA ASP A 285 2.12 -11.76 -1.43
C ASP A 285 2.43 -13.17 -2.00
N ILE A 286 1.58 -14.16 -1.68
CA ILE A 286 1.66 -15.51 -2.26
C ILE A 286 1.27 -15.50 -3.74
N GLN A 287 0.18 -14.83 -4.10
CA GLN A 287 -0.26 -14.71 -5.50
C GLN A 287 0.79 -13.96 -6.35
N ARG A 288 1.41 -12.91 -5.82
CA ARG A 288 2.50 -12.19 -6.50
C ARG A 288 3.69 -13.11 -6.77
N LEU A 289 4.13 -13.90 -5.81
CA LEU A 289 5.21 -14.87 -6.00
C LEU A 289 4.85 -15.95 -7.04
N LEU A 290 3.60 -16.38 -7.13
CA LEU A 290 3.14 -17.29 -8.19
C LEU A 290 3.21 -16.63 -9.57
N ALA A 291 2.85 -15.36 -9.69
CA ALA A 291 2.99 -14.61 -10.93
C ALA A 291 4.47 -14.42 -11.32
N GLU A 292 5.35 -14.12 -10.35
CA GLU A 292 6.80 -14.06 -10.56
C GLU A 292 7.40 -15.42 -10.95
N TYR A 293 6.90 -16.51 -10.37
CA TYR A 293 7.30 -17.86 -10.77
C TYR A 293 6.90 -18.16 -12.22
N ALA A 294 5.66 -17.84 -12.62
CA ALA A 294 5.23 -17.99 -14.00
C ALA A 294 6.07 -17.13 -14.97
N ALA A 295 6.48 -15.93 -14.56
CA ALA A 295 7.42 -15.12 -15.32
C ALA A 295 8.80 -15.79 -15.47
N SER A 296 9.28 -16.49 -14.44
CA SER A 296 10.54 -17.22 -14.49
C SER A 296 10.49 -18.46 -15.37
N GLU A 297 9.34 -19.14 -15.41
CA GLU A 297 9.09 -20.25 -16.36
C GLU A 297 9.17 -19.74 -17.81
N SER A 298 8.48 -18.63 -18.13
CA SER A 298 8.56 -18.03 -19.47
C SER A 298 9.98 -17.54 -19.80
N ALA A 299 10.76 -17.09 -18.79
CA ALA A 299 12.16 -16.74 -18.97
C ALA A 299 13.01 -17.96 -19.31
N LEU A 300 12.82 -19.09 -18.62
CA LEU A 300 13.52 -20.34 -18.93
C LEU A 300 13.16 -20.86 -20.33
N GLN A 301 11.89 -20.81 -20.71
CA GLN A 301 11.44 -21.18 -22.06
C GLN A 301 12.10 -20.29 -23.13
N LEU A 302 12.27 -18.99 -22.84
CA LEU A 302 12.97 -18.07 -23.72
C LEU A 302 14.44 -18.47 -23.89
N GLU A 303 15.16 -18.80 -22.81
CA GLU A 303 16.56 -19.24 -22.88
C GLU A 303 16.70 -20.58 -23.63
N ALA A 304 15.77 -21.51 -23.41
CA ALA A 304 15.70 -22.75 -24.17
C ALA A 304 15.45 -22.49 -25.68
N ALA A 305 14.57 -21.56 -26.01
CA ALA A 305 14.28 -21.18 -27.39
C ALA A 305 15.47 -20.48 -28.07
N ARG A 306 16.36 -19.82 -27.30
CA ARG A 306 17.58 -19.18 -27.83
C ARG A 306 18.61 -20.15 -28.38
N GLN A 307 18.51 -21.44 -28.09
CA GLN A 307 19.31 -22.48 -28.72
C GLN A 307 19.06 -22.58 -30.25
N TYR A 308 17.90 -22.16 -30.69
CA TYR A 308 17.53 -22.09 -32.09
C TYR A 308 17.94 -20.73 -32.67
N PRO A 309 18.74 -20.68 -33.76
CA PRO A 309 19.17 -19.42 -34.34
C PRO A 309 18.02 -18.66 -35.01
N ASP A 310 18.09 -17.33 -34.94
CA ASP A 310 17.24 -16.47 -35.75
C ASP A 310 17.74 -16.48 -37.19
N ILE A 311 16.79 -16.37 -38.10
CA ILE A 311 17.08 -16.32 -39.54
C ILE A 311 17.14 -14.84 -39.97
N ARG A 312 18.20 -14.47 -40.69
CA ARG A 312 18.29 -13.16 -41.31
C ARG A 312 18.14 -13.32 -42.81
N ILE A 313 17.27 -12.55 -43.42
CA ILE A 313 17.18 -12.49 -44.88
C ILE A 313 17.87 -11.22 -45.33
N ALA A 314 18.91 -11.38 -46.17
CA ALA A 314 19.78 -10.28 -46.59
C ALA A 314 19.73 -10.07 -48.10
N PRO A 315 18.65 -9.39 -48.65
CA PRO A 315 18.67 -8.94 -50.04
C PRO A 315 19.68 -7.81 -50.18
N GLY A 316 20.43 -7.84 -51.27
CA GLY A 316 21.43 -6.82 -51.55
C GLY A 316 21.63 -6.55 -53.04
N TYR A 317 22.22 -5.38 -53.28
CA TYR A 317 22.65 -4.92 -54.59
C TYR A 317 24.10 -4.47 -54.55
N SER A 318 24.88 -4.84 -55.54
CA SER A 318 26.19 -4.27 -55.73
C SER A 318 26.42 -3.85 -57.18
N PHE A 319 27.11 -2.72 -57.32
CA PHE A 319 27.61 -2.23 -58.59
C PHE A 319 29.14 -2.19 -58.50
N GLY A 320 29.80 -2.80 -59.47
CA GLY A 320 31.25 -2.82 -59.58
C GLY A 320 31.67 -3.33 -60.95
N ASP A 321 32.80 -2.89 -61.46
CA ASP A 321 33.28 -3.21 -62.78
C ASP A 321 32.25 -2.95 -63.93
N GLY A 322 31.39 -1.93 -63.76
CA GLY A 322 30.33 -1.64 -64.72
C GLY A 322 29.13 -2.58 -64.69
N ASN A 323 29.13 -3.58 -63.81
CA ASN A 323 28.08 -4.60 -63.70
C ASN A 323 27.19 -4.39 -62.48
N ASN A 324 25.91 -4.70 -62.63
CA ASN A 324 24.93 -4.73 -61.56
C ASN A 324 24.77 -6.18 -61.09
N SER A 325 24.88 -6.40 -59.79
CA SER A 325 24.67 -7.71 -59.17
C SER A 325 23.56 -7.61 -58.10
N TYR A 326 22.64 -8.56 -58.13
CA TYR A 326 21.57 -8.71 -57.12
C TYR A 326 21.75 -10.03 -56.42
N PHE A 327 21.64 -10.01 -55.12
CA PHE A 327 21.76 -11.23 -54.32
C PHE A 327 20.74 -11.26 -53.19
N VAL A 328 20.33 -12.42 -52.81
CA VAL A 328 19.51 -12.68 -51.64
C VAL A 328 19.99 -14.00 -51.03
N GLY A 329 20.12 -13.98 -49.72
CA GLY A 329 20.51 -15.19 -49.00
C GLY A 329 20.10 -15.19 -47.55
N PRO A 330 19.83 -16.36 -46.96
CA PRO A 330 19.67 -16.49 -45.54
C PRO A 330 21.02 -16.44 -44.82
N ALA A 331 21.06 -15.78 -43.67
CA ALA A 331 22.20 -15.85 -42.75
C ALA A 331 21.67 -16.27 -41.37
N PHE A 332 22.39 -17.17 -40.71
CA PHE A 332 22.04 -17.59 -39.36
C PHE A 332 23.30 -18.00 -38.60
N VAL A 333 23.27 -17.85 -37.27
CA VAL A 333 24.38 -18.21 -36.40
C VAL A 333 24.31 -19.70 -36.10
N LEU A 334 25.38 -20.45 -36.34
CA LEU A 334 25.48 -21.86 -35.98
C LEU A 334 26.00 -22.00 -34.53
N PRO A 335 25.19 -22.53 -33.59
CA PRO A 335 25.59 -22.68 -32.20
C PRO A 335 26.50 -23.89 -31.98
N LEU A 336 27.73 -23.86 -32.56
CA LEU A 336 28.64 -24.97 -32.52
C LEU A 336 29.37 -25.10 -31.18
N ARG A 337 29.73 -23.99 -30.55
CA ARG A 337 30.50 -23.94 -29.31
C ARG A 337 29.64 -23.65 -28.10
N ASP A 338 28.77 -22.65 -28.17
CA ASP A 338 27.83 -22.27 -27.13
C ASP A 338 26.40 -22.60 -27.57
N ARG A 339 25.77 -23.54 -26.86
CA ARG A 339 24.36 -23.94 -27.02
C ARG A 339 23.47 -23.36 -25.95
N GLY A 340 23.89 -22.28 -25.30
CA GLY A 340 23.14 -21.64 -24.25
C GLY A 340 23.12 -22.40 -22.91
N LYS A 341 24.01 -23.36 -22.68
CA LYS A 341 24.02 -24.16 -21.44
C LYS A 341 24.13 -23.31 -20.19
N GLY A 342 24.97 -22.26 -20.23
CA GLY A 342 25.17 -21.36 -19.09
C GLY A 342 23.94 -20.53 -18.79
N THR A 343 23.31 -19.91 -19.81
CA THR A 343 22.13 -19.08 -19.65
C THR A 343 20.87 -19.88 -19.24
N ILE A 344 20.78 -21.13 -19.75
CA ILE A 344 19.70 -22.06 -19.32
C ILE A 344 19.90 -22.45 -17.85
N ALA A 345 21.10 -22.85 -17.44
CA ALA A 345 21.38 -23.21 -16.05
C ALA A 345 21.14 -22.02 -15.10
N GLU A 346 21.48 -20.79 -15.53
CA GLU A 346 21.16 -19.57 -14.77
C GLU A 346 19.64 -19.34 -14.65
N ALA A 347 18.88 -19.54 -15.72
CA ALA A 347 17.43 -19.42 -15.71
C ALA A 347 16.76 -20.48 -14.82
N GLU A 348 17.27 -21.72 -14.84
CA GLU A 348 16.84 -22.79 -13.94
C GLU A 348 17.12 -22.46 -12.49
N ALA A 349 18.31 -21.92 -12.18
CA ALA A 349 18.66 -21.50 -10.83
C ALA A 349 17.77 -20.33 -10.34
N ARG A 350 17.46 -19.35 -11.21
CA ARG A 350 16.54 -18.26 -10.89
C ARG A 350 15.12 -18.77 -10.60
N ARG A 351 14.62 -19.72 -11.38
CA ARG A 351 13.34 -20.36 -11.13
C ARG A 351 13.33 -21.09 -9.79
N ALA A 352 14.40 -21.84 -9.48
CA ALA A 352 14.55 -22.53 -8.21
C ALA A 352 14.60 -21.54 -7.01
N ASP A 353 15.27 -20.38 -7.16
CA ASP A 353 15.28 -19.32 -6.15
C ASP A 353 13.87 -18.79 -5.87
N ILE A 354 13.07 -18.51 -6.90
CA ILE A 354 11.68 -18.03 -6.71
C ILE A 354 10.83 -19.11 -6.05
N ALA A 355 10.97 -20.39 -6.43
CA ALA A 355 10.28 -21.50 -5.79
C ALA A 355 10.65 -21.63 -4.30
N ALA A 356 11.92 -21.46 -3.94
CA ALA A 356 12.37 -21.46 -2.56
C ALA A 356 11.80 -20.28 -1.76
N ARG A 357 11.75 -19.09 -2.36
CA ARG A 357 11.10 -17.91 -1.75
C ARG A 357 9.62 -18.12 -1.54
N PHE A 358 8.92 -18.75 -2.48
CA PHE A 358 7.50 -19.09 -2.31
C PHE A 358 7.28 -20.01 -1.11
N LEU A 359 8.08 -21.07 -0.97
CA LEU A 359 7.99 -21.97 0.20
C LEU A 359 8.29 -21.25 1.52
N ALA A 360 9.31 -20.41 1.55
CA ALA A 360 9.65 -19.61 2.72
C ALA A 360 8.53 -18.63 3.09
N GLN A 361 7.94 -17.96 2.09
CA GLN A 361 6.81 -17.04 2.31
C GLN A 361 5.57 -17.78 2.79
N GLN A 362 5.28 -18.96 2.26
CA GLN A 362 4.17 -19.80 2.71
C GLN A 362 4.34 -20.22 4.18
N ALA A 363 5.55 -20.66 4.57
CA ALA A 363 5.85 -21.00 5.95
C ALA A 363 5.69 -19.79 6.88
N THR A 364 6.19 -18.61 6.45
CA THR A 364 6.04 -17.35 7.18
C THR A 364 4.58 -16.96 7.35
N ALA A 365 3.76 -17.13 6.30
CA ALA A 365 2.33 -16.82 6.34
C ALA A 365 1.58 -17.71 7.35
N ILE A 366 1.88 -19.01 7.36
CA ILE A 366 1.28 -19.96 8.33
C ILE A 366 1.63 -19.54 9.76
N ASP A 367 2.91 -19.29 10.04
CA ASP A 367 3.39 -18.87 11.34
C ASP A 367 2.79 -17.52 11.79
N GLN A 368 2.68 -16.54 10.88
CA GLN A 368 2.03 -15.26 11.17
C GLN A 368 0.56 -15.43 11.55
N MET A 369 -0.19 -16.25 10.83
CA MET A 369 -1.60 -16.51 11.12
C MET A 369 -1.80 -17.19 12.48
N GLU A 370 -0.99 -18.22 12.80
CA GLU A 370 -1.08 -18.91 14.07
C GLU A 370 -0.75 -17.97 15.25
N ARG A 371 0.34 -17.22 15.17
CA ARG A 371 0.71 -16.27 16.22
C ARG A 371 -0.31 -15.15 16.38
N ALA A 372 -0.83 -14.60 15.29
CA ALA A 372 -1.85 -13.56 15.34
C ALA A 372 -3.13 -14.06 16.01
N LEU A 373 -3.53 -15.29 15.71
CA LEU A 373 -4.69 -15.92 16.33
C LEU A 373 -4.51 -16.12 17.85
N ILE A 374 -3.36 -16.65 18.27
CA ILE A 374 -3.04 -16.84 19.70
C ILE A 374 -3.08 -15.51 20.43
N ARG A 375 -2.47 -14.46 19.85
CA ARG A 375 -2.49 -13.11 20.42
C ARG A 375 -3.90 -12.55 20.55
N TYR A 376 -4.71 -12.72 19.50
CA TYR A 376 -6.09 -12.24 19.50
C TYR A 376 -6.92 -12.89 20.62
N ARG A 377 -6.82 -14.22 20.78
CA ARG A 377 -7.48 -14.97 21.85
C ARG A 377 -7.11 -14.46 23.25
N ALA A 378 -5.82 -14.29 23.48
CA ALA A 378 -5.32 -13.81 24.75
C ALA A 378 -5.81 -12.37 25.05
N ALA A 379 -5.70 -11.48 24.07
CA ALA A 379 -6.12 -10.09 24.22
C ALA A 379 -7.64 -9.94 24.35
N TRP A 380 -8.42 -10.78 23.67
CA TRP A 380 -9.88 -10.80 23.82
C TRP A 380 -10.31 -11.29 25.22
N ALA A 381 -9.64 -12.32 25.78
CA ALA A 381 -9.89 -12.77 27.13
C ALA A 381 -9.55 -11.69 28.17
N GLU A 382 -8.42 -10.98 28.00
CA GLU A 382 -8.03 -9.84 28.84
C GLU A 382 -9.08 -8.72 28.79
N LEU A 383 -9.59 -8.37 27.59
CA LEU A 383 -10.63 -7.36 27.45
C LEU A 383 -11.92 -7.76 28.17
N ARG A 384 -12.35 -9.00 28.03
CA ARG A 384 -13.54 -9.53 28.73
C ARG A 384 -13.41 -9.43 30.24
N ASP A 385 -12.23 -9.76 30.78
CA ASP A 385 -11.98 -9.69 32.22
C ASP A 385 -11.93 -8.23 32.71
N ALA A 386 -11.35 -7.33 31.91
CA ALA A 386 -11.35 -5.89 32.16
C ALA A 386 -12.77 -5.28 32.10
N ASP A 387 -13.62 -5.71 31.15
CA ASP A 387 -15.03 -5.32 31.08
C ASP A 387 -15.79 -5.75 32.32
N SER A 388 -15.54 -6.97 32.82
CA SER A 388 -16.15 -7.47 34.05
C SER A 388 -15.75 -6.65 35.29
N LEU A 389 -14.47 -6.24 35.37
CA LEU A 389 -13.98 -5.36 36.43
C LEU A 389 -14.67 -4.00 36.41
N VAL A 390 -14.74 -3.36 35.25
CA VAL A 390 -15.40 -2.04 35.10
C VAL A 390 -16.87 -2.15 35.46
N LYS A 391 -17.56 -3.20 35.00
CA LYS A 391 -18.96 -3.45 35.31
C LYS A 391 -19.20 -3.59 36.81
N ASN A 392 -18.41 -4.38 37.50
CA ASN A 392 -18.49 -4.59 38.96
C ASN A 392 -18.30 -3.25 39.70
N LEU A 393 -17.31 -2.44 39.32
CA LEU A 393 -17.04 -1.16 39.98
C LEU A 393 -18.13 -0.13 39.76
N LEU A 394 -18.60 0.03 38.52
CA LEU A 394 -19.58 1.07 38.16
C LEU A 394 -21.02 0.70 38.48
N GLU A 395 -21.44 -0.56 38.33
CA GLU A 395 -22.81 -1.01 38.51
C GLU A 395 -23.11 -1.49 39.93
N ASP A 396 -22.09 -1.95 40.66
CA ASP A 396 -22.24 -2.53 42.01
C ASP A 396 -21.60 -1.67 43.07
N ARG A 397 -20.27 -1.45 43.06
CA ARG A 397 -19.53 -0.83 44.18
C ARG A 397 -19.81 0.64 44.34
N GLU A 398 -19.81 1.43 43.23
CA GLU A 398 -20.05 2.87 43.33
C GLU A 398 -21.50 3.18 43.80
N PRO A 399 -22.57 2.58 43.25
CA PRO A 399 -23.93 2.81 43.74
C PRO A 399 -24.15 2.31 45.19
N ARG A 400 -23.49 1.21 45.61
CA ARG A 400 -23.56 0.74 46.96
C ARG A 400 -22.91 1.71 47.94
N MET A 401 -21.72 2.21 47.64
CA MET A 401 -21.00 3.21 48.42
C MET A 401 -21.79 4.53 48.47
N GLN A 402 -22.46 4.93 47.43
CA GLN A 402 -23.30 6.12 47.39
C GLN A 402 -24.52 5.99 48.30
N ARG A 403 -25.16 4.82 48.38
CA ARG A 403 -26.27 4.54 49.32
C ARG A 403 -25.79 4.54 50.79
N GLN A 404 -24.65 3.94 51.07
CA GLN A 404 -24.03 3.95 52.41
C GLN A 404 -23.69 5.38 52.86
N LEU A 405 -23.17 6.21 51.96
CA LEU A 405 -22.92 7.61 52.24
C LEU A 405 -24.22 8.38 52.55
N GLN A 406 -25.31 8.13 51.80
CA GLN A 406 -26.64 8.73 52.07
C GLN A 406 -27.23 8.27 53.41
N ALA A 407 -26.96 7.03 53.85
CA ALA A 407 -27.36 6.48 55.13
C ALA A 407 -26.48 6.96 56.30
N GLY A 408 -25.41 7.70 56.05
CA GLY A 408 -24.43 8.12 57.04
C GLY A 408 -23.49 7.00 57.54
N GLU A 409 -23.46 5.87 56.82
CA GLU A 409 -22.64 4.67 57.15
C GLU A 409 -21.25 4.71 56.52
N ALA A 410 -21.02 5.61 55.58
CA ALA A 410 -19.76 5.75 54.89
C ALA A 410 -19.30 7.22 54.83
N ASP A 411 -17.97 7.39 54.71
CA ASP A 411 -17.35 8.69 54.53
C ASP A 411 -17.28 9.10 53.03
N ARG A 412 -17.28 10.38 52.77
CA ARG A 412 -17.19 10.97 51.43
C ARG A 412 -15.86 10.64 50.74
N LEU A 413 -14.74 10.51 51.49
CA LEU A 413 -13.45 10.07 50.96
C LEU A 413 -13.49 8.61 50.48
N ALA A 414 -14.29 7.74 51.15
CA ALA A 414 -14.49 6.36 50.72
C ALA A 414 -15.16 6.32 49.30
N LEU A 415 -16.18 7.17 49.09
CA LEU A 415 -16.79 7.27 47.77
C LEU A 415 -15.79 7.80 46.70
N VAL A 416 -14.99 8.80 47.04
CA VAL A 416 -13.93 9.32 46.16
C VAL A 416 -12.92 8.19 45.80
N SER A 417 -12.51 7.35 46.78
CA SER A 417 -11.63 6.22 46.51
C SER A 417 -12.24 5.23 45.51
N VAL A 418 -13.51 4.84 45.69
CA VAL A 418 -14.20 3.93 44.76
C VAL A 418 -14.30 4.53 43.37
N ARG A 419 -14.51 5.83 43.24
CA ARG A 419 -14.51 6.52 41.94
C ARG A 419 -13.13 6.55 41.27
N VAL A 420 -12.07 6.72 42.06
CA VAL A 420 -10.69 6.60 41.54
C VAL A 420 -10.42 5.18 41.07
N ASP A 421 -10.82 4.15 41.84
CA ASP A 421 -10.71 2.74 41.40
C ASP A 421 -11.43 2.51 40.06
N GLY A 422 -12.61 3.15 39.87
CA GLY A 422 -13.35 3.11 38.62
C GLY A 422 -12.60 3.73 37.43
N VAL A 423 -11.84 4.80 37.65
CA VAL A 423 -10.98 5.39 36.58
C VAL A 423 -9.80 4.46 36.28
N VAL A 424 -9.18 3.87 37.31
CA VAL A 424 -8.08 2.90 37.13
C VAL A 424 -8.56 1.70 36.33
N ALA A 425 -9.72 1.13 36.67
CA ALA A 425 -10.35 0.06 35.89
C ALA A 425 -10.66 0.48 34.46
N GLY A 426 -11.13 1.71 34.26
CA GLY A 426 -11.35 2.28 32.94
C GLY A 426 -10.07 2.35 32.07
N ARG A 427 -8.92 2.68 32.67
CA ARG A 427 -7.61 2.63 31.99
C ARG A 427 -7.17 1.21 31.68
N THR A 428 -7.36 0.28 32.62
CA THR A 428 -7.07 -1.14 32.38
C THR A 428 -7.90 -1.65 31.19
N ARG A 429 -9.19 -1.33 31.16
CA ARG A 429 -10.06 -1.66 30.04
C ARG A 429 -9.57 -1.03 28.72
N LEU A 430 -9.15 0.23 28.74
CA LEU A 430 -8.66 0.93 27.58
C LEU A 430 -7.38 0.28 27.01
N SER A 431 -6.48 -0.16 27.91
CA SER A 431 -5.27 -0.92 27.55
C SER A 431 -5.62 -2.28 26.94
N ALA A 432 -6.53 -3.02 27.55
CA ALA A 432 -7.01 -4.32 27.05
C ALA A 432 -7.72 -4.16 25.70
N LEU A 433 -8.53 -3.10 25.52
CA LEU A 433 -9.17 -2.78 24.25
C LEU A 433 -8.16 -2.48 23.15
N ARG A 434 -7.11 -1.71 23.47
CA ARG A 434 -5.99 -1.47 22.54
C ARG A 434 -5.34 -2.78 22.12
N ALA A 435 -5.03 -3.65 23.07
CA ALA A 435 -4.42 -4.96 22.82
C ALA A 435 -5.31 -5.83 21.93
N ALA A 436 -6.62 -5.91 22.21
CA ALA A 436 -7.58 -6.69 21.45
C ALA A 436 -7.74 -6.16 20.01
N GLN A 437 -7.90 -4.85 19.82
CA GLN A 437 -8.06 -4.24 18.50
C GLN A 437 -6.76 -4.30 17.68
N SER A 438 -5.59 -4.14 18.32
CA SER A 438 -4.30 -4.31 17.64
C SER A 438 -4.05 -5.76 17.23
N ALA A 439 -4.42 -6.71 18.07
CA ALA A 439 -4.32 -8.14 17.77
C ALA A 439 -5.30 -8.55 16.65
N LEU A 440 -6.51 -7.98 16.62
CA LEU A 440 -7.47 -8.16 15.52
C LEU A 440 -6.89 -7.63 14.20
N GLY A 441 -6.32 -6.43 14.20
CA GLY A 441 -5.66 -5.86 13.03
C GLY A 441 -4.50 -6.72 12.54
N ALA A 442 -3.68 -7.24 13.44
CA ALA A 442 -2.59 -8.16 13.09
C ALA A 442 -3.12 -9.50 12.52
N LEU A 443 -4.28 -9.97 12.98
CA LEU A 443 -4.92 -11.17 12.42
C LEU A 443 -5.50 -10.88 11.02
N GLU A 444 -6.16 -9.72 10.82
CA GLU A 444 -6.59 -9.27 9.49
C GLU A 444 -5.39 -9.14 8.53
N ASP A 445 -4.27 -8.59 8.98
CA ASP A 445 -3.06 -8.47 8.17
C ASP A 445 -2.46 -9.84 7.82
N ALA A 446 -2.50 -10.79 8.76
CA ALA A 446 -2.00 -12.13 8.52
C ALA A 446 -2.84 -12.91 7.49
N VAL A 447 -4.15 -12.66 7.41
CA VAL A 447 -5.05 -13.32 6.44
C VAL A 447 -5.35 -12.45 5.22
N GLN A 448 -4.98 -11.16 5.25
CA GLN A 448 -5.30 -10.12 4.26
C GLN A 448 -6.81 -10.06 3.92
N PHE A 449 -7.62 -10.16 4.96
CA PHE A 449 -9.08 -10.13 4.85
C PHE A 449 -9.69 -9.41 6.07
N PRO A 450 -10.68 -8.49 5.88
CA PRO A 450 -11.39 -7.87 6.98
C PRO A 450 -12.19 -8.91 7.76
N LEU A 451 -12.05 -8.91 9.09
CA LEU A 451 -12.73 -9.86 9.98
C LEU A 451 -13.92 -9.23 10.71
N GLU A 452 -14.03 -7.92 10.69
CA GLU A 452 -15.20 -7.21 11.23
C GLU A 452 -16.43 -7.44 10.35
N ALA A 453 -17.56 -7.74 10.95
CA ALA A 453 -18.80 -7.99 10.22
C ALA A 453 -19.27 -6.73 9.47
N GLY A 454 -19.54 -6.88 8.18
CA GLY A 454 -20.03 -5.79 7.32
C GLY A 454 -18.92 -4.88 6.74
N VAL A 455 -17.66 -5.09 7.11
CA VAL A 455 -16.53 -4.36 6.51
C VAL A 455 -16.07 -5.06 5.25
N ALA A 456 -16.20 -4.39 4.11
CA ALA A 456 -15.67 -4.85 2.83
C ALA A 456 -14.49 -3.97 2.41
N LEU A 457 -13.53 -4.56 1.68
CA LEU A 457 -12.44 -3.79 1.11
C LEU A 457 -12.96 -3.06 -0.14
N PRO A 458 -12.86 -1.74 -0.23
CA PRO A 458 -13.22 -1.04 -1.45
C PRO A 458 -12.25 -1.42 -2.60
N PRO A 459 -12.73 -1.50 -3.84
CA PRO A 459 -11.87 -1.79 -4.98
C PRO A 459 -10.84 -0.70 -5.19
N VAL A 460 -9.59 -1.10 -5.46
CA VAL A 460 -8.49 -0.18 -5.72
C VAL A 460 -8.42 0.11 -7.21
N PRO A 461 -8.61 1.36 -7.65
CA PRO A 461 -8.52 1.68 -9.06
C PRO A 461 -7.06 1.56 -9.54
N ILE A 462 -6.88 0.91 -10.70
CA ILE A 462 -5.58 0.71 -11.35
C ILE A 462 -5.02 2.05 -11.86
N VAL A 463 -5.89 2.93 -12.35
CA VAL A 463 -5.53 4.29 -12.78
C VAL A 463 -5.74 5.25 -11.62
N SER A 464 -4.83 6.23 -11.46
CA SER A 464 -5.00 7.27 -10.43
C SER A 464 -6.32 8.02 -10.66
N PRO A 465 -7.23 8.09 -9.66
CA PRO A 465 -8.48 8.83 -9.78
C PRO A 465 -8.25 10.31 -10.16
N ARG A 466 -7.14 10.89 -9.69
CA ARG A 466 -6.75 12.28 -9.97
C ARG A 466 -6.23 12.52 -11.39
N ASP A 467 -5.75 11.47 -12.08
CA ASP A 467 -5.30 11.54 -13.46
C ASP A 467 -6.39 11.18 -14.46
N ALA A 468 -7.43 10.45 -14.05
CA ALA A 468 -8.60 10.15 -14.87
C ALA A 468 -9.28 11.42 -15.36
N GLU A 469 -9.34 12.46 -14.54
CA GLU A 469 -9.88 13.78 -14.90
C GLU A 469 -9.07 14.49 -16.00
N LYS A 470 -7.73 14.29 -16.04
CA LYS A 470 -6.86 14.87 -17.08
C LYS A 470 -6.99 14.15 -18.42
N VAL A 471 -7.35 12.86 -18.40
CA VAL A 471 -7.56 12.06 -19.62
C VAL A 471 -8.93 12.34 -20.24
N ALA A 472 -9.95 12.57 -19.43
CA ALA A 472 -11.30 12.90 -19.90
C ALA A 472 -11.42 14.31 -20.52
N ARG A 473 -10.46 15.22 -20.22
CA ARG A 473 -10.39 16.58 -20.75
C ARG A 473 -9.49 16.74 -21.99
N LYS A 474 -8.90 15.66 -22.51
CA LYS A 474 -8.15 15.61 -23.78
C LYS A 474 -8.97 14.93 -24.87
#